data_3cb9e4d6e78511e5488f50d4994c607e
#
_entry.id   3cb9e4d6e78511e5488f50d4994c607e
#
_cell.length_a   1.000
_cell.length_b   1.000
_cell.length_c   1.000
_cell.angle_alpha   90.00
_cell.angle_beta   90.00
_cell.angle_gamma   90.00
#
_symmetry.space_group_name_H-M   'P 1'
#
loop_
_entity.id
_entity.type
_entity.pdbx_description
1 polymer ?
#
loop_
_entity_poly.entity_id
_entity_poly.type
_entity_poly.pdbx_seq_one_letter_code
_entity_poly.pdbx_strand_id
1 'polypeptide(L)'
;MTQTLHIFRKDIRRFRYELCAVAALTAAFAWSHIAADVPGPEDFGRTMALAFLTTFFLAGAWWFLVSQLIHEESLAGDRQFWATRPYAWRSLLAAKLLFVIAFVNVPLLAAQVAILAAAGYRPLAGILQLLWMQFAVAAILLAPAFALGTVTRNLAQFVLTILGGVLSWYVALAAVVPYQAIAVPWQSQAVSVTVVCAGAALMVGWQFSRRWTTASIRAGLCTLLLAGVLYYGLPMPVRDAIRSSVFRQPEAK
;
A
#
# COMPACT_ATOMS: atom_id res chain seq x y z
N MET A 1 -11.26 -6.97 23.66
CA MET A 1 -12.11 -6.74 22.48
C MET A 1 -12.90 -5.43 22.53
N THR A 2 -13.44 -5.03 23.66
CA THR A 2 -14.24 -3.80 23.80
C THR A 2 -13.48 -2.52 23.42
N GLN A 3 -12.18 -2.38 23.78
CA GLN A 3 -11.38 -1.20 23.52
C GLN A 3 -11.09 -0.98 22.03
N THR A 4 -10.71 -2.03 21.30
CA THR A 4 -10.49 -1.98 19.84
C THR A 4 -11.74 -1.55 19.09
N LEU A 5 -12.91 -2.10 19.44
CA LEU A 5 -14.19 -1.75 18.82
C LEU A 5 -14.62 -0.32 19.15
N HIS A 6 -14.31 0.16 20.35
CA HIS A 6 -14.61 1.54 20.74
C HIS A 6 -13.82 2.54 19.88
N ILE A 7 -12.50 2.31 19.72
CA ILE A 7 -11.64 3.13 18.86
C ILE A 7 -12.12 3.07 17.41
N PHE A 8 -12.39 1.88 16.90
CA PHE A 8 -12.90 1.68 15.54
C PHE A 8 -14.20 2.45 15.27
N ARG A 9 -15.17 2.38 16.18
CA ARG A 9 -16.43 3.14 16.05
C ARG A 9 -16.23 4.66 16.11
N LYS A 10 -15.30 5.14 16.96
CA LYS A 10 -14.90 6.54 17.01
C LYS A 10 -14.38 7.00 15.66
N ASP A 11 -13.46 6.22 15.07
CA ASP A 11 -12.83 6.54 13.81
C ASP A 11 -13.85 6.55 12.64
N ILE A 12 -14.80 5.61 12.60
CA ILE A 12 -15.88 5.63 11.61
C ILE A 12 -16.69 6.93 11.68
N ARG A 13 -17.08 7.35 12.88
CA ARG A 13 -17.85 8.59 13.04
C ARG A 13 -17.05 9.82 12.63
N ARG A 14 -15.76 9.82 12.89
CA ARG A 14 -14.84 10.91 12.57
C ARG A 14 -14.64 11.05 11.07
N PHE A 15 -14.39 9.94 10.38
CA PHE A 15 -14.02 9.89 8.96
C PHE A 15 -15.20 9.59 8.02
N ARG A 16 -16.45 9.81 8.46
CA ARG A 16 -17.64 9.45 7.68
C ARG A 16 -17.68 10.05 6.26
N TYR A 17 -17.22 11.28 6.11
CA TYR A 17 -17.23 11.97 4.80
C TYR A 17 -16.13 11.45 3.89
N GLU A 18 -14.95 11.23 4.42
CA GLU A 18 -13.82 10.62 3.73
C GLU A 18 -14.15 9.19 3.30
N LEU A 19 -14.83 8.44 4.15
CA LEU A 19 -15.30 7.09 3.83
C LEU A 19 -16.34 7.10 2.69
N CYS A 20 -17.28 8.05 2.69
CA CYS A 20 -18.21 8.22 1.58
C CYS A 20 -17.47 8.56 0.28
N ALA A 21 -16.48 9.45 0.33
CA ALA A 21 -15.68 9.81 -0.83
C ALA A 21 -14.88 8.62 -1.38
N VAL A 22 -14.23 7.85 -0.50
CA VAL A 22 -13.50 6.63 -0.89
C VAL A 22 -14.43 5.57 -1.47
N ALA A 23 -15.62 5.38 -0.88
CA ALA A 23 -16.62 4.46 -1.42
C ALA A 23 -17.12 4.89 -2.80
N ALA A 24 -17.38 6.18 -3.02
CA ALA A 24 -17.76 6.71 -4.32
C ALA A 24 -16.65 6.54 -5.36
N LEU A 25 -15.39 6.80 -5.00
CA LEU A 25 -14.23 6.56 -5.86
C LEU A 25 -14.05 5.06 -6.18
N THR A 26 -14.28 4.18 -5.21
CA THR A 26 -14.22 2.73 -5.44
C THR A 26 -15.32 2.26 -6.39
N ALA A 27 -16.52 2.83 -6.29
CA ALA A 27 -17.60 2.57 -7.23
C ALA A 27 -17.29 3.10 -8.64
N ALA A 28 -16.73 4.32 -8.74
CA ALA A 28 -16.29 4.90 -10.00
C ALA A 28 -15.15 4.08 -10.63
N PHE A 29 -14.22 3.58 -9.83
CA PHE A 29 -13.17 2.65 -10.27
C PHE A 29 -13.79 1.37 -10.86
N ALA A 30 -14.70 0.71 -10.15
CA ALA A 30 -15.35 -0.49 -10.65
C ALA A 30 -16.10 -0.22 -11.97
N TRP A 31 -16.87 0.88 -12.01
CA TRP A 31 -17.62 1.26 -13.21
C TRP A 31 -16.72 1.56 -14.42
N SER A 32 -15.64 2.32 -14.22
CA SER A 32 -14.72 2.67 -15.31
C SER A 32 -13.99 1.46 -15.88
N HIS A 33 -13.65 0.48 -15.03
CA HIS A 33 -13.03 -0.77 -15.49
C HIS A 33 -14.01 -1.67 -16.21
N ILE A 34 -15.27 -1.78 -15.77
CA ILE A 34 -16.33 -2.49 -16.47
C ILE A 34 -16.61 -1.85 -17.84
N ALA A 35 -16.67 -0.52 -17.90
CA ALA A 35 -16.87 0.21 -19.15
C ALA A 35 -15.68 0.07 -20.12
N ALA A 36 -14.47 -0.09 -19.60
CA ALA A 36 -13.26 -0.27 -20.42
C ALA A 36 -13.13 -1.68 -21.02
N ASP A 37 -13.82 -2.67 -20.48
CA ASP A 37 -13.78 -4.07 -20.96
C ASP A 37 -14.64 -4.28 -22.22
N VAL A 38 -15.55 -3.34 -22.58
CA VAL A 38 -16.41 -3.40 -23.78
C VAL A 38 -16.32 -2.07 -24.56
N PRO A 39 -15.14 -1.61 -24.97
CA PRO A 39 -15.03 -0.36 -25.73
C PRO A 39 -15.35 -0.58 -27.19
N GLY A 40 -16.16 0.34 -27.76
CA GLY A 40 -16.12 0.54 -29.22
C GLY A 40 -14.74 1.10 -29.63
N PRO A 41 -14.32 0.89 -30.89
CA PRO A 41 -13.01 1.34 -31.35
C PRO A 41 -12.75 2.85 -31.20
N GLU A 42 -13.80 3.67 -31.17
CA GLU A 42 -13.71 5.12 -31.00
C GLU A 42 -13.56 5.56 -29.52
N ASP A 43 -14.00 4.73 -28.56
CA ASP A 43 -14.02 5.06 -27.13
C ASP A 43 -12.86 4.49 -26.34
N PHE A 44 -12.00 3.65 -26.93
CA PHE A 44 -10.92 2.93 -26.26
C PHE A 44 -9.97 3.86 -25.47
N GLY A 45 -9.52 4.93 -26.11
CA GLY A 45 -8.59 5.88 -25.47
C GLY A 45 -9.22 6.60 -24.27
N ARG A 46 -10.50 6.96 -24.39
CA ARG A 46 -11.24 7.66 -23.32
C ARG A 46 -11.51 6.76 -22.12
N THR A 47 -11.96 5.53 -22.36
CA THR A 47 -12.25 4.57 -21.29
C THR A 47 -11.00 4.15 -20.55
N MET A 48 -9.88 3.91 -21.25
CA MET A 48 -8.58 3.64 -20.64
C MET A 48 -8.07 4.81 -19.81
N ALA A 49 -8.21 6.05 -20.28
CA ALA A 49 -7.84 7.24 -19.53
C ALA A 49 -8.69 7.38 -18.24
N LEU A 50 -9.99 7.11 -18.29
CA LEU A 50 -10.87 7.13 -17.12
C LEU A 50 -10.50 6.04 -16.12
N ALA A 51 -10.22 4.81 -16.57
CA ALA A 51 -9.78 3.72 -15.71
C ALA A 51 -8.45 4.04 -15.03
N PHE A 52 -7.50 4.62 -15.75
CA PHE A 52 -6.23 5.09 -15.17
C PHE A 52 -6.44 6.19 -14.12
N LEU A 53 -7.23 7.22 -14.45
CA LEU A 53 -7.49 8.33 -13.54
C LEU A 53 -8.21 7.87 -12.27
N THR A 54 -9.24 7.02 -12.38
CA THR A 54 -9.95 6.49 -11.20
C THR A 54 -9.05 5.65 -10.33
N THR A 55 -8.17 4.82 -10.90
CA THR A 55 -7.15 4.05 -10.17
C THR A 55 -6.19 4.96 -9.43
N PHE A 56 -5.69 6.00 -10.10
CA PHE A 56 -4.75 6.96 -9.52
C PHE A 56 -5.38 7.75 -8.36
N PHE A 57 -6.58 8.29 -8.55
CA PHE A 57 -7.27 9.03 -7.50
C PHE A 57 -7.68 8.15 -6.32
N LEU A 58 -8.07 6.90 -6.59
CA LEU A 58 -8.40 5.94 -5.55
C LEU A 58 -7.17 5.61 -4.67
N ALA A 59 -6.01 5.36 -5.27
CA ALA A 59 -4.76 5.16 -4.55
C ALA A 59 -4.39 6.38 -3.70
N GLY A 60 -4.51 7.59 -4.26
CA GLY A 60 -4.30 8.84 -3.55
C GLY A 60 -5.27 9.04 -2.37
N ALA A 61 -6.55 8.73 -2.58
CA ALA A 61 -7.57 8.80 -1.53
C ALA A 61 -7.29 7.82 -0.38
N TRP A 62 -6.82 6.61 -0.67
CA TRP A 62 -6.40 5.66 0.38
C TRP A 62 -5.19 6.17 1.16
N TRP A 63 -4.18 6.74 0.49
CA TRP A 63 -3.02 7.32 1.15
C TRP A 63 -3.43 8.48 2.05
N PHE A 64 -4.31 9.35 1.57
CA PHE A 64 -4.87 10.44 2.36
C PHE A 64 -5.63 9.92 3.58
N LEU A 65 -6.55 8.96 3.39
CA LEU A 65 -7.34 8.37 4.47
C LEU A 65 -6.45 7.71 5.52
N VAL A 66 -5.46 6.90 5.09
CA VAL A 66 -4.52 6.22 5.99
C VAL A 66 -3.67 7.22 6.77
N SER A 67 -3.15 8.27 6.11
CA SER A 67 -2.36 9.29 6.80
C SER A 67 -3.17 10.04 7.84
N GLN A 68 -4.38 10.47 7.53
CA GLN A 68 -5.29 11.13 8.46
C GLN A 68 -5.64 10.23 9.65
N LEU A 69 -5.94 8.95 9.36
CA LEU A 69 -6.25 7.94 10.38
C LEU A 69 -5.12 7.78 11.40
N ILE A 70 -3.85 7.88 10.95
CA ILE A 70 -2.68 7.77 11.82
C ILE A 70 -2.41 9.08 12.56
N HIS A 71 -2.50 10.23 11.87
CA HIS A 71 -2.23 11.54 12.47
C HIS A 71 -3.23 11.92 13.56
N GLU A 72 -4.46 11.42 13.52
CA GLU A 72 -5.47 11.63 14.58
C GLU A 72 -4.94 11.23 15.97
N GLU A 73 -4.00 10.28 16.04
CA GLU A 73 -3.46 9.78 17.29
C GLU A 73 -2.09 10.39 17.66
N SER A 74 -1.58 11.38 16.90
CA SER A 74 -0.31 12.10 17.16
C SER A 74 0.85 11.20 17.59
N LEU A 75 1.14 10.15 16.78
CA LEU A 75 2.18 9.17 17.10
C LEU A 75 3.59 9.77 17.07
N ALA A 76 3.81 10.81 16.27
CA ALA A 76 5.08 11.49 16.14
C ALA A 76 5.10 12.78 17.00
N GLY A 77 6.02 12.86 17.94
CA GLY A 77 6.47 14.14 18.53
C GLY A 77 6.12 14.44 19.98
N ASP A 78 5.03 13.98 20.58
CA ASP A 78 4.71 14.33 21.97
C ASP A 78 4.56 13.09 22.85
N ARG A 79 5.55 12.92 23.76
CA ARG A 79 5.55 11.81 24.73
C ARG A 79 4.57 12.05 25.88
N GLN A 80 4.22 13.29 26.20
CA GLN A 80 3.41 13.62 27.38
C GLN A 80 1.93 13.29 27.18
N PHE A 81 1.42 13.44 25.97
CA PHE A 81 0.01 13.17 25.63
C PHE A 81 -0.42 11.73 25.88
N TRP A 82 0.51 10.78 25.84
CA TRP A 82 0.22 9.36 25.99
C TRP A 82 0.28 8.85 27.43
N ALA A 83 0.97 9.55 28.30
CA ALA A 83 0.98 9.20 29.72
C ALA A 83 -0.43 9.28 30.35
N THR A 84 -1.33 10.04 29.71
CA THR A 84 -2.70 10.27 30.16
C THR A 84 -3.75 9.37 29.48
N ARG A 85 -3.41 8.64 28.41
CA ARG A 85 -4.37 7.75 27.72
C ARG A 85 -4.17 6.28 28.08
N PRO A 86 -5.18 5.59 28.63
CA PRO A 86 -5.09 4.20 29.08
C PRO A 86 -5.23 3.17 27.95
N TYR A 87 -4.84 3.50 26.71
CA TYR A 87 -5.01 2.57 25.56
C TYR A 87 -3.78 1.69 25.38
N ALA A 88 -3.99 0.37 25.34
CA ALA A 88 -2.95 -0.57 24.93
C ALA A 88 -2.60 -0.34 23.44
N TRP A 89 -1.30 -0.20 23.13
CA TRP A 89 -0.83 0.03 21.76
C TRP A 89 -1.31 -1.04 20.77
N ARG A 90 -1.44 -2.30 21.22
CA ARG A 90 -1.97 -3.41 20.41
C ARG A 90 -3.43 -3.19 20.02
N SER A 91 -4.25 -2.70 20.95
CA SER A 91 -5.67 -2.40 20.67
C SER A 91 -5.82 -1.24 19.70
N LEU A 92 -4.94 -0.24 19.78
CA LEU A 92 -4.90 0.87 18.87
C LEU A 92 -4.51 0.42 17.46
N LEU A 93 -3.39 -0.29 17.32
CA LEU A 93 -2.93 -0.83 16.02
C LEU A 93 -3.98 -1.74 15.41
N ALA A 94 -4.57 -2.65 16.20
CA ALA A 94 -5.61 -3.56 15.73
C ALA A 94 -6.86 -2.78 15.23
N ALA A 95 -7.26 -1.70 15.90
CA ALA A 95 -8.37 -0.86 15.45
C ALA A 95 -8.08 -0.18 14.10
N LYS A 96 -6.84 0.35 13.93
CA LYS A 96 -6.43 1.00 12.68
C LYS A 96 -6.32 0.00 11.53
N LEU A 97 -5.76 -1.19 11.78
CA LEU A 97 -5.72 -2.26 10.77
C LEU A 97 -7.14 -2.75 10.40
N LEU A 98 -8.02 -2.93 11.39
CA LEU A 98 -9.41 -3.30 11.14
C LEU A 98 -10.13 -2.24 10.29
N PHE A 99 -9.86 -0.95 10.53
CA PHE A 99 -10.40 0.15 9.75
C PHE A 99 -9.96 0.07 8.28
N VAL A 100 -8.66 -0.13 8.03
CA VAL A 100 -8.11 -0.27 6.67
C VAL A 100 -8.71 -1.50 5.97
N ILE A 101 -8.78 -2.64 6.65
CA ILE A 101 -9.39 -3.85 6.09
C ILE A 101 -10.85 -3.59 5.72
N ALA A 102 -11.64 -3.03 6.63
CA ALA A 102 -13.08 -2.84 6.44
C ALA A 102 -13.43 -1.81 5.35
N PHE A 103 -12.65 -0.72 5.23
CA PHE A 103 -13.01 0.40 4.37
C PHE A 103 -12.11 0.59 3.15
N VAL A 104 -11.02 -0.15 3.03
CA VAL A 104 -10.17 -0.17 1.84
C VAL A 104 -10.21 -1.55 1.18
N ASN A 105 -9.81 -2.61 1.90
CA ASN A 105 -9.68 -3.92 1.29
C ASN A 105 -11.04 -4.57 0.95
N VAL A 106 -12.03 -4.50 1.84
CA VAL A 106 -13.34 -5.11 1.58
C VAL A 106 -14.08 -4.43 0.41
N PRO A 107 -14.19 -3.09 0.32
CA PRO A 107 -14.76 -2.43 -0.85
C PRO A 107 -13.99 -2.70 -2.14
N LEU A 108 -12.65 -2.73 -2.09
CA LEU A 108 -11.83 -3.07 -3.25
C LEU A 108 -12.09 -4.51 -3.71
N LEU A 109 -12.18 -5.46 -2.78
CA LEU A 109 -12.51 -6.85 -3.11
C LEU A 109 -13.89 -6.94 -3.77
N ALA A 110 -14.88 -6.23 -3.24
CA ALA A 110 -16.22 -6.18 -3.83
C ALA A 110 -16.19 -5.59 -5.25
N ALA A 111 -15.43 -4.51 -5.48
CA ALA A 111 -15.23 -3.93 -6.80
C ALA A 111 -14.57 -4.91 -7.78
N GLN A 112 -13.52 -5.61 -7.36
CA GLN A 112 -12.84 -6.61 -8.20
C GLN A 112 -13.75 -7.80 -8.54
N VAL A 113 -14.55 -8.27 -7.58
CA VAL A 113 -15.58 -9.31 -7.81
C VAL A 113 -16.60 -8.82 -8.84
N ALA A 114 -17.08 -7.58 -8.74
CA ALA A 114 -18.02 -7.00 -9.69
C ALA A 114 -17.43 -6.88 -11.10
N ILE A 115 -16.18 -6.43 -11.24
CA ILE A 115 -15.46 -6.33 -12.51
C ILE A 115 -15.35 -7.71 -13.15
N LEU A 116 -14.89 -8.74 -12.43
CA LEU A 116 -14.76 -10.09 -12.95
C LEU A 116 -16.11 -10.71 -13.34
N ALA A 117 -17.15 -10.46 -12.54
CA ALA A 117 -18.50 -10.93 -12.85
C ALA A 117 -19.06 -10.28 -14.12
N ALA A 118 -18.83 -8.98 -14.31
CA ALA A 118 -19.23 -8.25 -15.52
C ALA A 118 -18.51 -8.77 -16.78
N ALA A 119 -17.22 -9.15 -16.63
CA ALA A 119 -16.42 -9.77 -17.69
C ALA A 119 -16.80 -11.25 -17.97
N GLY A 120 -17.81 -11.79 -17.30
CA GLY A 120 -18.30 -13.18 -17.49
C GLY A 120 -17.50 -14.26 -16.78
N TYR A 121 -16.51 -13.90 -15.97
CA TYR A 121 -15.74 -14.85 -15.18
C TYR A 121 -16.51 -15.28 -13.91
N ARG A 122 -16.17 -16.46 -13.39
CA ARG A 122 -16.69 -16.94 -12.08
C ARG A 122 -15.77 -16.47 -10.97
N PRO A 123 -16.13 -15.39 -10.20
CA PRO A 123 -15.19 -14.80 -9.23
C PRO A 123 -14.77 -15.76 -8.12
N LEU A 124 -15.66 -16.68 -7.71
CA LEU A 124 -15.37 -17.68 -6.67
C LEU A 124 -14.30 -18.69 -7.08
N ALA A 125 -14.15 -18.99 -8.35
CA ALA A 125 -13.09 -19.88 -8.84
C ALA A 125 -11.68 -19.25 -8.67
N GLY A 126 -11.59 -17.92 -8.69
CA GLY A 126 -10.34 -17.15 -8.52
C GLY A 126 -10.19 -16.48 -7.14
N ILE A 127 -10.98 -16.87 -6.14
CA ILE A 127 -11.00 -16.17 -4.85
C ILE A 127 -9.62 -16.08 -4.18
N LEU A 128 -8.81 -17.13 -4.28
CA LEU A 128 -7.45 -17.14 -3.72
C LEU A 128 -6.55 -16.11 -4.39
N GLN A 129 -6.67 -15.95 -5.71
CA GLN A 129 -5.93 -14.93 -6.47
C GLN A 129 -6.39 -13.52 -6.11
N LEU A 130 -7.69 -13.31 -5.91
CA LEU A 130 -8.24 -12.03 -5.44
C LEU A 130 -7.72 -11.69 -4.03
N LEU A 131 -7.71 -12.65 -3.12
CA LEU A 131 -7.16 -12.45 -1.76
C LEU A 131 -5.66 -12.17 -1.81
N TRP A 132 -4.91 -12.85 -2.67
CA TRP A 132 -3.49 -12.54 -2.90
C TRP A 132 -3.30 -11.11 -3.42
N MET A 133 -4.14 -10.67 -4.35
CA MET A 133 -4.13 -9.29 -4.85
C MET A 133 -4.42 -8.28 -3.74
N GLN A 134 -5.40 -8.56 -2.85
CA GLN A 134 -5.67 -7.73 -1.67
C GLN A 134 -4.45 -7.62 -0.75
N PHE A 135 -3.77 -8.76 -0.50
CA PHE A 135 -2.54 -8.77 0.27
C PHE A 135 -1.44 -7.95 -0.40
N ALA A 136 -1.25 -8.09 -1.70
CA ALA A 136 -0.27 -7.33 -2.47
C ALA A 136 -0.54 -5.81 -2.42
N VAL A 137 -1.80 -5.38 -2.60
CA VAL A 137 -2.20 -3.97 -2.46
C VAL A 137 -1.93 -3.47 -1.04
N ALA A 138 -2.29 -4.23 -0.03
CA ALA A 138 -2.04 -3.86 1.36
C ALA A 138 -0.53 -3.73 1.65
N ALA A 139 0.28 -4.67 1.18
CA ALA A 139 1.71 -4.70 1.43
C ALA A 139 2.47 -3.62 0.64
N ILE A 140 2.17 -3.47 -0.65
CA ILE A 140 2.95 -2.62 -1.56
C ILE A 140 2.47 -1.16 -1.50
N LEU A 141 1.17 -0.95 -1.36
CA LEU A 141 0.58 0.39 -1.42
C LEU A 141 0.26 0.96 -0.03
N LEU A 142 -0.42 0.20 0.83
CA LEU A 142 -0.92 0.73 2.10
C LEU A 142 0.13 0.69 3.21
N ALA A 143 0.99 -0.34 3.28
CA ALA A 143 1.99 -0.45 4.34
C ALA A 143 3.03 0.68 4.31
N PRO A 144 3.58 1.13 3.16
CA PRO A 144 4.44 2.31 3.12
C PRO A 144 3.72 3.59 3.52
N ALA A 145 2.45 3.79 3.09
CA ALA A 145 1.66 4.95 3.49
C ALA A 145 1.41 4.96 5.01
N PHE A 146 1.09 3.79 5.58
CA PHE A 146 0.91 3.62 7.02
C PHE A 146 2.21 3.92 7.77
N ALA A 147 3.36 3.37 7.31
CA ALA A 147 4.67 3.62 7.91
C ALA A 147 5.06 5.10 7.86
N LEU A 148 4.89 5.78 6.71
CA LEU A 148 5.13 7.22 6.56
C LEU A 148 4.23 8.05 7.49
N GLY A 149 2.94 7.70 7.59
CA GLY A 149 2.01 8.35 8.50
C GLY A 149 2.46 8.28 9.96
N THR A 150 3.11 7.19 10.39
CA THR A 150 3.58 7.02 11.77
C THR A 150 4.78 7.89 12.12
N VAL A 151 5.60 8.31 11.15
CA VAL A 151 6.82 9.12 11.40
C VAL A 151 6.65 10.59 11.06
N THR A 152 5.61 10.95 10.32
CA THR A 152 5.27 12.33 9.99
C THR A 152 4.32 12.94 11.02
N ARG A 153 4.49 14.24 11.34
CA ARG A 153 3.69 14.91 12.38
C ARG A 153 2.34 15.40 11.89
N ASN A 154 2.25 15.70 10.61
CA ASN A 154 1.06 16.25 9.99
C ASN A 154 0.99 15.89 8.50
N LEU A 155 -0.19 16.14 7.90
CA LEU A 155 -0.45 15.86 6.49
C LEU A 155 0.50 16.60 5.55
N ALA A 156 0.85 17.86 5.85
CA ALA A 156 1.76 18.64 5.00
C ALA A 156 3.14 17.96 4.94
N GLN A 157 3.68 17.54 6.09
CA GLN A 157 4.94 16.81 6.13
C GLN A 157 4.85 15.45 5.41
N PHE A 158 3.72 14.75 5.54
CA PHE A 158 3.47 13.50 4.81
C PHE A 158 3.51 13.72 3.30
N VAL A 159 2.78 14.72 2.78
CA VAL A 159 2.75 15.05 1.35
C VAL A 159 4.12 15.49 0.85
N LEU A 160 4.83 16.35 1.59
CA LEU A 160 6.18 16.78 1.23
C LEU A 160 7.16 15.61 1.18
N THR A 161 7.05 14.65 2.10
CA THR A 161 7.90 13.43 2.10
C THR A 161 7.63 12.59 0.86
N ILE A 162 6.36 12.42 0.47
CA ILE A 162 6.01 11.70 -0.76
C ILE A 162 6.54 12.43 -1.99
N LEU A 163 6.30 13.72 -2.11
CA LEU A 163 6.77 14.52 -3.25
C LEU A 163 8.29 14.50 -3.35
N GLY A 164 8.99 14.65 -2.22
CA GLY A 164 10.45 14.53 -2.17
C GLY A 164 10.94 13.15 -2.57
N GLY A 165 10.26 12.07 -2.14
CA GLY A 165 10.57 10.71 -2.52
C GLY A 165 10.36 10.45 -4.02
N VAL A 166 9.23 10.90 -4.57
CA VAL A 166 8.93 10.81 -6.01
C VAL A 166 9.96 11.59 -6.83
N LEU A 167 10.26 12.83 -6.44
CA LEU A 167 11.27 13.65 -7.11
C LEU A 167 12.65 12.97 -7.06
N SER A 168 13.06 12.49 -5.90
CA SER A 168 14.33 11.77 -5.75
C SER A 168 14.39 10.52 -6.61
N TRP A 169 13.28 9.79 -6.74
CA TRP A 169 13.17 8.63 -7.63
C TRP A 169 13.36 9.03 -9.10
N TYR A 170 12.69 10.10 -9.57
CA TYR A 170 12.84 10.58 -10.95
C TYR A 170 14.26 11.07 -11.23
N VAL A 171 14.89 11.79 -10.29
CA VAL A 171 16.30 12.22 -10.43
C VAL A 171 17.23 11.01 -10.49
N ALA A 172 17.05 10.03 -9.62
CA ALA A 172 17.85 8.80 -9.64
C ALA A 172 17.63 8.03 -10.95
N LEU A 173 16.39 7.93 -11.43
CA LEU A 173 16.08 7.27 -12.70
C LEU A 173 16.76 8.01 -13.87
N ALA A 174 16.66 9.33 -13.95
CA ALA A 174 17.30 10.13 -14.98
C ALA A 174 18.84 10.01 -14.98
N ALA A 175 19.45 9.85 -13.80
CA ALA A 175 20.88 9.63 -13.67
C ALA A 175 21.34 8.22 -14.11
N VAL A 176 20.46 7.21 -13.97
CA VAL A 176 20.80 5.80 -14.22
C VAL A 176 20.42 5.33 -15.62
N VAL A 177 19.30 5.85 -16.17
CA VAL A 177 18.79 5.45 -17.50
C VAL A 177 19.82 5.55 -18.64
N PRO A 178 20.71 6.56 -18.70
CA PRO A 178 21.72 6.61 -19.75
C PRO A 178 22.70 5.44 -19.75
N TYR A 179 22.82 4.76 -18.60
CA TYR A 179 23.79 3.66 -18.40
C TYR A 179 23.17 2.26 -18.46
N GLN A 180 21.84 2.16 -18.52
CA GLN A 180 21.17 0.86 -18.41
C GLN A 180 20.03 0.71 -19.43
N ALA A 181 20.37 0.19 -20.61
CA ALA A 181 19.41 -0.51 -21.48
C ALA A 181 19.05 -1.91 -20.93
N ILE A 182 19.33 -2.19 -19.65
CA ILE A 182 19.18 -3.53 -19.06
C ILE A 182 17.87 -3.56 -18.27
N ALA A 183 16.91 -4.32 -18.77
CA ALA A 183 15.68 -4.62 -18.04
C ALA A 183 16.03 -5.25 -16.67
N VAL A 184 15.61 -4.62 -15.58
CA VAL A 184 15.83 -5.15 -14.23
C VAL A 184 15.04 -6.45 -14.09
N PRO A 185 15.71 -7.57 -13.72
CA PRO A 185 15.06 -8.86 -13.58
C PRO A 185 13.95 -8.82 -12.54
N TRP A 186 12.86 -9.52 -12.78
CA TRP A 186 11.71 -9.57 -11.88
C TRP A 186 12.07 -10.06 -10.46
N GLN A 187 13.09 -10.93 -10.33
CA GLN A 187 13.59 -11.42 -9.04
C GLN A 187 14.12 -10.27 -8.18
N SER A 188 14.90 -9.36 -8.77
CA SER A 188 15.43 -8.18 -8.06
C SER A 188 14.27 -7.25 -7.64
N GLN A 189 13.26 -7.08 -8.48
CA GLN A 189 12.06 -6.30 -8.14
C GLN A 189 11.30 -6.94 -6.97
N ALA A 190 11.05 -8.26 -7.02
CA ALA A 190 10.35 -8.99 -5.97
C ALA A 190 11.08 -8.92 -4.61
N VAL A 191 12.40 -9.10 -4.61
CA VAL A 191 13.22 -8.99 -3.39
C VAL A 191 13.17 -7.58 -2.83
N SER A 192 13.32 -6.55 -3.67
CA SER A 192 13.29 -5.14 -3.23
C SER A 192 11.92 -4.78 -2.64
N VAL A 193 10.83 -5.17 -3.28
CA VAL A 193 9.47 -4.97 -2.75
C VAL A 193 9.29 -5.68 -1.41
N THR A 194 9.76 -6.92 -1.27
CA THR A 194 9.69 -7.67 -0.02
C THR A 194 10.45 -6.95 1.10
N VAL A 195 11.64 -6.43 0.81
CA VAL A 195 12.43 -5.65 1.77
C VAL A 195 11.71 -4.37 2.19
N VAL A 196 11.11 -3.65 1.25
CA VAL A 196 10.32 -2.43 1.56
C VAL A 196 9.12 -2.76 2.44
N CYS A 197 8.38 -3.83 2.12
CA CYS A 197 7.24 -4.27 2.93
C CYS A 197 7.66 -4.69 4.34
N ALA A 198 8.74 -5.45 4.49
CA ALA A 198 9.29 -5.84 5.79
C ALA A 198 9.75 -4.63 6.60
N GLY A 199 10.45 -3.68 5.96
CA GLY A 199 10.87 -2.43 6.59
C GLY A 199 9.69 -1.57 7.04
N ALA A 200 8.65 -1.44 6.23
CA ALA A 200 7.43 -0.74 6.61
C ALA A 200 6.75 -1.37 7.82
N ALA A 201 6.64 -2.70 7.86
CA ALA A 201 6.08 -3.43 8.99
C ALA A 201 6.91 -3.23 10.27
N LEU A 202 8.24 -3.27 10.18
CA LEU A 202 9.15 -3.00 11.30
C LEU A 202 9.01 -1.56 11.79
N MET A 203 8.94 -0.57 10.91
CA MET A 203 8.74 0.84 11.27
C MET A 203 7.43 1.03 12.03
N VAL A 204 6.34 0.48 11.53
CA VAL A 204 5.02 0.53 12.18
C VAL A 204 5.09 -0.14 13.56
N GLY A 205 5.60 -1.35 13.65
CA GLY A 205 5.74 -2.09 14.90
C GLY A 205 6.57 -1.32 15.93
N TRP A 206 7.68 -0.75 15.52
CA TRP A 206 8.57 0.03 16.40
C TRP A 206 7.93 1.35 16.84
N GLN A 207 7.28 2.05 15.92
CA GLN A 207 6.64 3.34 16.23
C GLN A 207 5.45 3.16 17.18
N PHE A 208 4.63 2.14 16.97
CA PHE A 208 3.50 1.86 17.87
C PHE A 208 3.95 1.33 19.24
N SER A 209 5.02 0.51 19.32
CA SER A 209 5.46 -0.10 20.58
C SER A 209 6.37 0.82 21.40
N ARG A 210 7.33 1.50 20.78
CA ARG A 210 8.40 2.23 21.47
C ARG A 210 8.46 3.73 21.16
N ARG A 211 7.76 4.20 20.11
CA ARG A 211 7.72 5.62 19.67
C ARG A 211 9.09 6.24 19.42
N TRP A 212 10.01 5.48 18.91
CA TRP A 212 11.34 5.93 18.57
C TRP A 212 11.36 6.47 17.14
N THR A 213 10.82 7.67 16.95
CA THR A 213 10.69 8.30 15.60
C THR A 213 12.03 8.36 14.88
N THR A 214 13.12 8.76 15.54
CA THR A 214 14.44 8.81 14.93
C THR A 214 14.94 7.43 14.51
N ALA A 215 14.72 6.38 15.33
CA ALA A 215 15.11 5.02 14.98
C ALA A 215 14.25 4.48 13.83
N SER A 216 12.95 4.77 13.82
CA SER A 216 12.03 4.41 12.72
C SER A 216 12.42 5.06 11.40
N ILE A 217 12.80 6.35 11.40
CA ILE A 217 13.28 7.05 10.20
C ILE A 217 14.59 6.43 9.71
N ARG A 218 15.55 6.16 10.60
CA ARG A 218 16.81 5.51 10.22
C ARG A 218 16.57 4.12 9.63
N ALA A 219 15.70 3.32 10.26
CA ALA A 219 15.30 2.01 9.73
C ALA A 219 14.67 2.12 8.34
N GLY A 220 13.79 3.11 8.13
CA GLY A 220 13.18 3.37 6.81
C GLY A 220 14.22 3.72 5.75
N LEU A 221 15.15 4.63 6.07
CA LEU A 221 16.24 5.00 5.16
C LEU A 221 17.14 3.80 4.83
N CYS A 222 17.56 3.02 5.83
CA CYS A 222 18.32 1.81 5.62
C CYS A 222 17.57 0.79 4.74
N THR A 223 16.28 0.64 4.95
CA THR A 223 15.42 -0.24 4.14
C THR A 223 15.37 0.21 2.68
N LEU A 224 15.18 1.51 2.42
CA LEU A 224 15.15 2.05 1.07
C LEU A 224 16.51 1.91 0.36
N LEU A 225 17.60 2.19 1.06
CA LEU A 225 18.95 2.00 0.53
C LEU A 225 19.21 0.53 0.20
N LEU A 226 18.89 -0.39 1.12
CA LEU A 226 19.04 -1.83 0.90
C LEU A 226 18.16 -2.30 -0.27
N ALA A 227 16.92 -1.86 -0.36
CA ALA A 227 16.04 -2.19 -1.48
C ALA A 227 16.59 -1.68 -2.81
N GLY A 228 17.14 -0.46 -2.84
CA GLY A 228 17.81 0.10 -4.03
C GLY A 228 19.04 -0.71 -4.46
N VAL A 229 19.89 -1.08 -3.51
CA VAL A 229 21.07 -1.93 -3.78
C VAL A 229 20.64 -3.28 -4.34
N LEU A 230 19.63 -3.92 -3.76
CA LEU A 230 19.13 -5.23 -4.22
C LEU A 230 18.41 -5.15 -5.56
N TYR A 231 17.75 -4.02 -5.84
CA TYR A 231 17.08 -3.80 -7.12
C TYR A 231 18.04 -3.84 -8.30
N TYR A 232 19.21 -3.18 -8.16
CA TYR A 232 20.23 -3.11 -9.22
C TYR A 232 21.33 -4.15 -9.08
N GLY A 233 21.69 -4.55 -7.87
CA GLY A 233 22.88 -5.32 -7.53
C GLY A 233 22.64 -6.77 -7.08
N LEU A 234 21.45 -7.35 -7.27
CA LEU A 234 21.19 -8.73 -6.83
C LEU A 234 22.11 -9.71 -7.59
N PRO A 235 22.94 -10.52 -6.90
CA PRO A 235 23.89 -11.45 -7.53
C PRO A 235 23.18 -12.51 -8.39
N MET A 236 23.79 -12.90 -9.52
CA MET A 236 23.27 -13.92 -10.44
C MET A 236 22.88 -15.24 -9.74
N PRO A 237 23.73 -15.85 -8.89
CA PRO A 237 23.38 -17.12 -8.24
C PRO A 237 22.14 -17.03 -7.36
N VAL A 238 21.91 -15.87 -6.73
CA VAL A 238 20.68 -15.62 -5.93
C VAL A 238 19.46 -15.52 -6.85
N ARG A 239 19.59 -14.87 -7.99
CA ARG A 239 18.51 -14.79 -9.00
C ARG A 239 18.12 -16.17 -9.52
N ASP A 240 19.11 -17.02 -9.80
CA ASP A 240 18.88 -18.37 -10.30
C ASP A 240 18.24 -19.26 -9.23
N ALA A 241 18.67 -19.13 -7.96
CA ALA A 241 18.03 -19.82 -6.84
C ALA A 241 16.55 -19.45 -6.68
N ILE A 242 16.21 -18.15 -6.77
CA ILE A 242 14.82 -17.67 -6.72
C ILE A 242 14.03 -18.21 -7.92
N ARG A 243 14.60 -18.14 -9.13
CA ARG A 243 13.95 -18.65 -10.33
C ARG A 243 13.66 -20.14 -10.24
N SER A 244 14.62 -20.95 -9.80
CA SER A 244 14.45 -22.40 -9.64
C SER A 244 13.43 -22.78 -8.56
N SER A 245 13.30 -21.99 -7.50
CA SER A 245 12.30 -22.23 -6.44
C SER A 245 10.86 -21.95 -6.90
N VAL A 246 10.66 -20.95 -7.77
CA VAL A 246 9.34 -20.56 -8.27
C VAL A 246 8.88 -21.43 -9.43
N PHE A 247 9.80 -21.79 -10.33
CA PHE A 247 9.51 -22.56 -11.56
C PHE A 247 9.94 -24.02 -11.47
N ARG A 248 10.03 -24.60 -10.28
CA ARG A 248 10.25 -26.03 -10.11
C ARG A 248 9.09 -26.77 -10.75
N GLN A 249 9.26 -27.24 -11.98
CA GLN A 249 8.32 -28.16 -12.60
C GLN A 249 8.30 -29.44 -11.76
N PRO A 250 7.10 -29.96 -11.36
CA PRO A 250 7.04 -31.30 -10.80
C PRO A 250 7.60 -32.24 -11.84
N GLU A 251 8.65 -32.97 -11.49
CA GLU A 251 9.17 -34.05 -12.33
C GLU A 251 8.02 -34.99 -12.64
N ALA A 252 7.64 -35.05 -13.91
CA ALA A 252 6.67 -36.01 -14.42
C ALA A 252 7.23 -37.42 -14.15
N LYS A 253 6.68 -38.09 -13.13
CA LYS A 253 6.86 -39.51 -12.90
C LYS A 253 5.87 -40.28 -13.74
#